data_b345f593e42c63b68115c27172ff9429
#
_entry.id   b345f593e42c63b68115c27172ff9429
#
_cell.length_a   1.000
_cell.length_b   1.000
_cell.length_c   1.000
_cell.angle_alpha   90.00
_cell.angle_beta   90.00
_cell.angle_gamma   90.00
#
_symmetry.space_group_name_H-M   'P 1'
#
loop_
_entity.id
_entity.type
_entity.pdbx_description
1 polymer ?
#
loop_
_entity_poly.entity_id
_entity_poly.type
_entity_poly.pdbx_seq_one_letter_code
_entity_poly.pdbx_strand_id
1 'polypeptide(L)'
;MSGNAALNRPLGGFDATMAGIGSIVGAGVFVVFPAAVAADGGGLAVPLLIAAVVAYACGVSIFQVSAALDADQANYDDGGTRAARLLLGPTAAFVTGWVFLCSRLAASAVAALMLGTYLLPDFAVPVAVGAVVLTAVLNIFGITRSDWVSRFIVAFVIAVLAFVAVAAFNSGHPPGSVKLATLPEPGLAGILESAALLYFAFIGYGYLASLGPHVRSPARNIPLALPAALAVVLGLYLLVGQSLLSYFGAPALAAEAAPVLGPVSQVSGSIGTGAVLIAAAAAGLGVLSALNAGCARVASAMSDEGELPSVFGRTRAALKGRPETHWAGITAGAAVVVVLVAAFPPGTLLGVAAFFGLLYAGATAVTAFSLRSRRWYTPRVLNLLGLAGALLLALSLPLLVISLGLMAIVAGAVVRLTFRRGR
;
A
#
# COMPACT_ATOMS: atom_id res chain seq x y z
N MET A 1 27.50 -2.98 -20.53
CA MET A 1 28.02 -3.54 -19.28
C MET A 1 28.72 -2.44 -18.51
N SER A 2 28.00 -1.72 -17.64
CA SER A 2 28.57 -0.83 -16.59
C SER A 2 27.45 0.10 -16.10
N GLY A 3 26.64 -0.33 -15.17
CA GLY A 3 25.52 0.50 -14.62
C GLY A 3 24.90 -0.03 -13.33
N ASN A 4 25.41 -1.12 -12.75
CA ASN A 4 24.84 -1.71 -11.53
C ASN A 4 25.85 -1.78 -10.36
N ALA A 5 26.76 -0.81 -10.25
CA ALA A 5 27.77 -0.83 -9.18
C ALA A 5 27.27 -0.41 -7.79
N ALA A 6 26.03 0.08 -7.65
CA ALA A 6 25.50 0.54 -6.37
C ALA A 6 24.73 -0.52 -5.53
N LEU A 7 24.35 -1.67 -6.12
CA LEU A 7 23.59 -2.73 -5.45
C LEU A 7 24.43 -3.98 -5.09
N ASN A 8 25.73 -3.92 -5.16
CA ASN A 8 26.63 -5.08 -4.91
C ASN A 8 26.93 -5.35 -3.43
N ARG A 9 26.29 -4.68 -2.46
CA ARG A 9 26.34 -5.09 -1.06
C ARG A 9 24.98 -5.61 -0.63
N PRO A 10 24.86 -6.90 -0.31
CA PRO A 10 23.61 -7.44 0.21
C PRO A 10 23.24 -6.73 1.52
N LEU A 11 21.98 -6.32 1.65
CA LEU A 11 21.45 -5.60 2.79
C LEU A 11 21.62 -6.41 4.08
N GLY A 12 22.05 -5.75 5.15
CA GLY A 12 22.05 -6.33 6.49
C GLY A 12 20.63 -6.41 7.09
N GLY A 13 20.48 -7.07 8.23
CA GLY A 13 19.17 -7.16 8.91
C GLY A 13 18.62 -5.77 9.31
N PHE A 14 19.48 -4.87 9.79
CA PHE A 14 19.10 -3.49 10.09
C PHE A 14 18.66 -2.72 8.85
N ASP A 15 19.40 -2.80 7.75
CA ASP A 15 19.06 -2.13 6.48
C ASP A 15 17.73 -2.67 5.93
N ALA A 16 17.49 -3.98 6.04
CA ALA A 16 16.23 -4.60 5.65
C ALA A 16 15.06 -4.09 6.50
N THR A 17 15.24 -3.94 7.82
CA THR A 17 14.24 -3.38 8.72
C THR A 17 13.92 -1.92 8.35
N MET A 18 14.95 -1.10 8.12
CA MET A 18 14.77 0.30 7.70
C MET A 18 14.08 0.42 6.34
N ALA A 19 14.44 -0.43 5.38
CA ALA A 19 13.75 -0.52 4.09
C ALA A 19 12.28 -0.92 4.26
N GLY A 20 12.01 -1.85 5.17
CA GLY A 20 10.66 -2.26 5.55
C GLY A 20 9.83 -1.13 6.14
N ILE A 21 10.36 -0.43 7.15
CA ILE A 21 9.69 0.74 7.73
C ILE A 21 9.40 1.76 6.63
N GLY A 22 10.38 2.06 5.78
CA GLY A 22 10.22 3.02 4.69
C GLY A 22 9.24 2.61 3.61
N SER A 23 9.03 1.31 3.39
CA SER A 23 8.02 0.83 2.45
C SER A 23 6.60 0.87 3.02
N ILE A 24 6.46 0.73 4.35
CA ILE A 24 5.16 0.74 5.04
C ILE A 24 4.73 2.18 5.32
N VAL A 25 5.63 3.04 5.83
CA VAL A 25 5.33 4.45 6.12
C VAL A 25 5.28 5.25 4.82
N GLY A 26 4.09 5.35 4.25
CA GLY A 26 3.82 6.03 2.99
C GLY A 26 2.60 6.96 3.08
N ALA A 27 1.86 7.08 1.97
CA ALA A 27 0.66 7.91 1.89
C ALA A 27 -0.48 7.44 2.82
N GLY A 28 -0.51 6.15 3.18
CA GLY A 28 -1.59 5.55 3.96
C GLY A 28 -1.85 6.24 5.30
N VAL A 29 -0.80 6.57 6.06
CA VAL A 29 -0.91 7.17 7.39
C VAL A 29 -1.63 8.53 7.39
N PHE A 30 -1.60 9.25 6.27
CA PHE A 30 -2.24 10.57 6.13
C PHE A 30 -3.76 10.48 5.90
N VAL A 31 -4.31 9.31 5.53
CA VAL A 31 -5.71 9.18 5.09
C VAL A 31 -6.54 8.12 5.82
N VAL A 32 -5.90 7.15 6.51
CA VAL A 32 -6.64 5.99 7.04
C VAL A 32 -7.44 6.29 8.31
N PHE A 33 -6.98 7.19 9.18
CA PHE A 33 -7.56 7.40 10.50
C PHE A 33 -9.01 7.92 10.47
N PRO A 34 -9.37 8.93 9.65
CA PRO A 34 -10.75 9.39 9.56
C PRO A 34 -11.72 8.28 9.19
N ALA A 35 -11.41 7.52 8.15
CA ALA A 35 -12.25 6.43 7.68
C ALA A 35 -12.36 5.29 8.71
N ALA A 36 -11.26 4.96 9.39
CA ALA A 36 -11.22 3.94 10.43
C ALA A 36 -12.07 4.31 11.65
N VAL A 37 -11.98 5.57 12.10
CA VAL A 37 -12.79 6.10 13.21
C VAL A 37 -14.27 6.17 12.84
N ALA A 38 -14.59 6.54 11.60
CA ALA A 38 -15.96 6.56 11.10
C ALA A 38 -16.62 5.17 11.14
N ALA A 39 -15.83 4.10 10.91
CA ALA A 39 -16.31 2.72 10.93
C ALA A 39 -16.50 2.15 12.36
N ASP A 40 -15.57 2.44 13.27
CA ASP A 40 -15.50 1.82 14.62
C ASP A 40 -16.16 2.67 15.73
N GLY A 41 -16.49 3.92 15.45
CA GLY A 41 -17.04 4.82 16.48
C GLY A 41 -16.01 5.42 17.44
N GLY A 42 -14.72 5.20 17.26
CA GLY A 42 -13.65 5.92 17.98
C GLY A 42 -12.51 5.10 18.57
N GLY A 43 -12.53 3.77 18.46
CA GLY A 43 -11.44 2.93 18.94
C GLY A 43 -10.41 2.64 17.82
N LEU A 44 -9.16 3.08 17.91
CA LEU A 44 -8.13 2.78 16.91
C LEU A 44 -7.16 1.67 17.35
N ALA A 45 -7.00 1.43 18.64
CA ALA A 45 -5.97 0.52 19.15
C ALA A 45 -6.23 -0.94 18.74
N VAL A 46 -7.44 -1.43 18.96
CA VAL A 46 -7.82 -2.84 18.64
C VAL A 46 -7.80 -3.07 17.12
N PRO A 47 -8.43 -2.23 16.28
CA PRO A 47 -8.34 -2.36 14.82
C PRO A 47 -6.92 -2.35 14.28
N LEU A 48 -6.03 -1.47 14.80
CA LEU A 48 -4.61 -1.41 14.41
C LEU A 48 -3.87 -2.71 14.76
N LEU A 49 -4.12 -3.28 15.94
CA LEU A 49 -3.53 -4.57 16.34
C LEU A 49 -3.99 -5.70 15.42
N ILE A 50 -5.29 -5.78 15.12
CA ILE A 50 -5.84 -6.79 14.21
C ILE A 50 -5.19 -6.64 12.83
N ALA A 51 -5.14 -5.43 12.28
CA ALA A 51 -4.53 -5.15 10.99
C ALA A 51 -3.05 -5.56 10.94
N ALA A 52 -2.28 -5.24 12.00
CA ALA A 52 -0.87 -5.60 12.11
C ALA A 52 -0.63 -7.11 12.20
N VAL A 53 -1.47 -7.84 12.95
CA VAL A 53 -1.40 -9.32 13.07
C VAL A 53 -1.69 -9.98 11.71
N VAL A 54 -2.73 -9.52 11.02
CA VAL A 54 -3.05 -10.03 9.66
C VAL A 54 -1.93 -9.68 8.69
N ALA A 55 -1.38 -8.45 8.73
CA ALA A 55 -0.26 -8.03 7.91
C ALA A 55 0.99 -8.88 8.15
N TYR A 56 1.29 -9.22 9.42
CA TYR A 56 2.40 -10.11 9.76
C TYR A 56 2.21 -11.51 9.18
N ALA A 57 1.04 -12.12 9.38
CA ALA A 57 0.74 -13.46 8.89
C ALA A 57 0.80 -13.55 7.36
N CYS A 58 0.29 -12.53 6.67
CA CYS A 58 0.38 -12.38 5.21
C CYS A 58 1.82 -12.12 4.75
N GLY A 59 2.59 -11.31 5.49
CA GLY A 59 3.99 -11.04 5.21
C GLY A 59 4.86 -12.30 5.28
N VAL A 60 4.62 -13.18 6.26
CA VAL A 60 5.26 -14.49 6.33
C VAL A 60 4.94 -15.33 5.10
N SER A 61 3.69 -15.29 4.60
CA SER A 61 3.29 -16.01 3.39
C SER A 61 4.01 -15.48 2.14
N ILE A 62 4.11 -14.15 1.98
CA ILE A 62 4.86 -13.55 0.87
C ILE A 62 6.34 -13.92 0.94
N PHE A 63 6.93 -13.89 2.15
CA PHE A 63 8.32 -14.30 2.33
C PHE A 63 8.56 -15.75 1.92
N GLN A 64 7.66 -16.68 2.30
CA GLN A 64 7.76 -18.09 1.90
C GLN A 64 7.73 -18.25 0.38
N VAL A 65 6.80 -17.56 -0.27
CA VAL A 65 6.63 -17.58 -1.72
C VAL A 65 7.86 -16.99 -2.41
N SER A 66 8.35 -15.84 -1.96
CA SER A 66 9.56 -15.21 -2.50
C SER A 66 10.81 -16.08 -2.31
N ALA A 67 10.95 -16.73 -1.16
CA ALA A 67 12.09 -17.60 -0.87
C ALA A 67 12.07 -18.95 -1.65
N ALA A 68 10.92 -19.31 -2.23
CA ALA A 68 10.77 -20.51 -3.06
C ALA A 68 11.08 -20.27 -4.55
N LEU A 69 11.24 -19.00 -4.96
CA LEU A 69 11.61 -18.59 -6.31
C LEU A 69 13.12 -18.37 -6.42
N ASP A 70 13.69 -18.61 -7.60
CA ASP A 70 15.07 -18.23 -7.90
C ASP A 70 15.25 -16.69 -7.82
N ALA A 71 16.47 -16.24 -7.54
CA ALA A 71 16.77 -14.84 -7.31
C ALA A 71 16.35 -13.93 -8.49
N ASP A 72 16.49 -14.42 -9.73
CA ASP A 72 16.08 -13.71 -10.95
C ASP A 72 14.55 -13.66 -11.12
N GLN A 73 13.81 -14.50 -10.42
CA GLN A 73 12.35 -14.63 -10.49
C GLN A 73 11.64 -14.00 -9.28
N ALA A 74 12.36 -13.77 -8.19
CA ALA A 74 11.82 -13.24 -6.94
C ALA A 74 11.71 -11.71 -6.99
N ASN A 75 10.82 -11.19 -7.83
CA ASN A 75 10.51 -9.76 -7.86
C ASN A 75 9.23 -9.49 -7.06
N TYR A 76 9.18 -8.38 -6.31
CA TYR A 76 8.01 -8.03 -5.51
C TYR A 76 6.72 -7.90 -6.34
N ASP A 77 6.84 -7.27 -7.50
CA ASP A 77 5.66 -6.90 -8.28
C ASP A 77 4.99 -8.11 -8.98
N ASP A 78 5.77 -9.11 -9.39
CA ASP A 78 5.27 -10.28 -10.11
C ASP A 78 5.58 -11.64 -9.46
N GLY A 79 6.40 -11.65 -8.41
CA GLY A 79 6.81 -12.88 -7.72
C GLY A 79 5.64 -13.71 -7.20
N GLY A 80 4.62 -13.07 -6.61
CA GLY A 80 3.39 -13.74 -6.17
C GLY A 80 2.63 -14.38 -7.32
N THR A 81 2.56 -13.72 -8.47
CA THR A 81 1.91 -14.22 -9.69
C THR A 81 2.67 -15.41 -10.29
N ARG A 82 4.01 -15.31 -10.35
CA ARG A 82 4.86 -16.40 -10.84
C ARG A 82 4.78 -17.64 -9.96
N ALA A 83 4.85 -17.47 -8.65
CA ALA A 83 4.72 -18.59 -7.72
C ALA A 83 3.32 -19.24 -7.80
N ALA A 84 2.25 -18.45 -7.92
CA ALA A 84 0.92 -18.98 -8.12
C ALA A 84 0.82 -19.78 -9.43
N ARG A 85 1.51 -19.37 -10.50
CA ARG A 85 1.59 -20.10 -11.77
C ARG A 85 2.27 -21.45 -11.59
N LEU A 86 3.40 -21.48 -10.91
CA LEU A 86 4.19 -22.69 -10.71
C LEU A 86 3.50 -23.70 -9.79
N LEU A 87 2.80 -23.24 -8.77
CA LEU A 87 2.23 -24.08 -7.72
C LEU A 87 0.75 -24.39 -7.90
N LEU A 88 -0.03 -23.47 -8.45
CA LEU A 88 -1.49 -23.55 -8.55
C LEU A 88 -2.00 -23.48 -10.00
N GLY A 89 -1.12 -23.12 -10.94
CA GLY A 89 -1.43 -23.06 -12.37
C GLY A 89 -1.84 -21.69 -12.90
N PRO A 90 -2.12 -21.60 -14.22
CA PRO A 90 -2.25 -20.31 -14.93
C PRO A 90 -3.49 -19.49 -14.49
N THR A 91 -4.54 -20.16 -14.02
CA THR A 91 -5.74 -19.43 -13.57
C THR A 91 -5.49 -18.70 -12.24
N ALA A 92 -4.84 -19.36 -11.29
CA ALA A 92 -4.46 -18.76 -10.02
C ALA A 92 -3.47 -17.60 -10.24
N ALA A 93 -2.51 -17.76 -11.16
CA ALA A 93 -1.57 -16.70 -11.54
C ALA A 93 -2.30 -15.46 -12.05
N PHE A 94 -3.24 -15.64 -12.99
CA PHE A 94 -4.02 -14.53 -13.50
C PHE A 94 -4.80 -13.81 -12.40
N VAL A 95 -5.54 -14.56 -11.56
CA VAL A 95 -6.31 -13.95 -10.47
C VAL A 95 -5.40 -13.17 -9.53
N THR A 96 -4.26 -13.74 -9.14
CA THR A 96 -3.28 -13.09 -8.25
C THR A 96 -2.74 -11.80 -8.87
N GLY A 97 -2.35 -11.83 -10.16
CA GLY A 97 -1.84 -10.66 -10.89
C GLY A 97 -2.90 -9.59 -11.09
N TRP A 98 -4.13 -9.98 -11.42
CA TRP A 98 -5.24 -9.06 -11.62
C TRP A 98 -5.63 -8.33 -10.33
N VAL A 99 -5.78 -9.07 -9.24
CA VAL A 99 -6.09 -8.52 -7.92
C VAL A 99 -4.97 -7.58 -7.45
N PHE A 100 -3.70 -7.93 -7.71
CA PHE A 100 -2.57 -7.06 -7.44
C PHE A 100 -2.64 -5.76 -8.24
N LEU A 101 -2.93 -5.81 -9.55
CA LEU A 101 -3.09 -4.62 -10.38
C LEU A 101 -4.22 -3.72 -9.86
N CYS A 102 -5.39 -4.29 -9.55
CA CYS A 102 -6.52 -3.54 -9.00
C CYS A 102 -6.16 -2.86 -7.67
N SER A 103 -5.46 -3.57 -6.78
CA SER A 103 -4.98 -2.99 -5.51
C SER A 103 -4.06 -1.79 -5.74
N ARG A 104 -3.10 -1.91 -6.68
CA ARG A 104 -2.14 -0.84 -6.99
C ARG A 104 -2.79 0.37 -7.64
N LEU A 105 -3.72 0.16 -8.56
CA LEU A 105 -4.46 1.24 -9.21
C LEU A 105 -5.33 2.02 -8.20
N ALA A 106 -6.06 1.32 -7.35
CA ALA A 106 -6.85 1.96 -6.29
C ALA A 106 -5.95 2.68 -5.27
N ALA A 107 -4.84 2.08 -4.83
CA ALA A 107 -3.88 2.72 -3.95
C ALA A 107 -3.24 3.97 -4.58
N SER A 108 -2.99 3.96 -5.90
CA SER A 108 -2.52 5.15 -6.63
C SER A 108 -3.54 6.27 -6.61
N ALA A 109 -4.84 5.95 -6.78
CA ALA A 109 -5.91 6.93 -6.70
C ALA A 109 -6.04 7.54 -5.29
N VAL A 110 -5.91 6.72 -4.24
CA VAL A 110 -5.87 7.20 -2.84
C VAL A 110 -4.69 8.14 -2.61
N ALA A 111 -3.48 7.77 -3.06
CA ALA A 111 -2.29 8.60 -2.90
C ALA A 111 -2.39 9.93 -3.66
N ALA A 112 -2.99 9.92 -4.87
CA ALA A 112 -3.22 11.11 -5.66
C ALA A 112 -4.24 12.05 -5.01
N LEU A 113 -5.38 11.52 -4.53
CA LEU A 113 -6.39 12.34 -3.83
C LEU A 113 -5.85 12.88 -2.50
N MET A 114 -5.08 12.10 -1.77
CA MET A 114 -4.39 12.59 -0.57
C MET A 114 -3.53 13.82 -0.89
N LEU A 115 -2.73 13.77 -1.95
CA LEU A 115 -1.95 14.90 -2.41
C LEU A 115 -2.82 16.13 -2.69
N GLY A 116 -3.91 15.95 -3.43
CA GLY A 116 -4.83 17.03 -3.75
C GLY A 116 -5.46 17.65 -2.51
N THR A 117 -5.97 16.81 -1.60
CA THR A 117 -6.62 17.24 -0.37
C THR A 117 -5.69 18.01 0.56
N TYR A 118 -4.42 17.60 0.68
CA TYR A 118 -3.45 18.29 1.52
C TYR A 118 -2.91 19.58 0.89
N LEU A 119 -2.66 19.58 -0.43
CA LEU A 119 -2.04 20.75 -1.08
C LEU A 119 -3.05 21.83 -1.41
N LEU A 120 -4.20 21.50 -2.02
CA LEU A 120 -5.24 22.43 -2.44
C LEU A 120 -6.62 21.75 -2.26
N PRO A 121 -7.23 21.81 -1.09
CA PRO A 121 -8.50 21.12 -0.79
C PRO A 121 -9.63 21.46 -1.77
N ASP A 122 -9.75 22.75 -2.17
CA ASP A 122 -10.78 23.23 -3.11
C ASP A 122 -10.57 22.71 -4.55
N PHE A 123 -9.35 22.28 -4.88
CA PHE A 123 -8.95 21.74 -6.17
C PHE A 123 -8.33 20.34 -6.05
N ALA A 124 -8.79 19.54 -5.09
CA ALA A 124 -8.19 18.25 -4.78
C ALA A 124 -8.12 17.32 -6.01
N VAL A 125 -9.19 17.20 -6.78
CA VAL A 125 -9.26 16.35 -7.98
C VAL A 125 -8.32 16.84 -9.09
N PRO A 126 -8.31 18.12 -9.51
CA PRO A 126 -7.35 18.62 -10.48
C PRO A 126 -5.88 18.42 -10.07
N VAL A 127 -5.54 18.66 -8.81
CA VAL A 127 -4.18 18.42 -8.28
C VAL A 127 -3.82 16.94 -8.30
N ALA A 128 -4.74 16.08 -7.92
CA ALA A 128 -4.56 14.62 -7.98
C ALA A 128 -4.28 14.16 -9.41
N VAL A 129 -5.07 14.62 -10.39
CA VAL A 129 -4.86 14.32 -11.82
C VAL A 129 -3.50 14.83 -12.29
N GLY A 130 -3.12 16.06 -11.93
CA GLY A 130 -1.80 16.63 -12.23
C GLY A 130 -0.66 15.77 -11.67
N ALA A 131 -0.78 15.29 -10.43
CA ALA A 131 0.21 14.41 -9.80
C ALA A 131 0.33 13.05 -10.51
N VAL A 132 -0.80 12.47 -10.93
CA VAL A 132 -0.82 11.22 -11.72
C VAL A 132 -0.10 11.41 -13.05
N VAL A 133 -0.44 12.46 -13.79
CA VAL A 133 0.20 12.76 -15.08
C VAL A 133 1.68 13.04 -14.90
N LEU A 134 2.07 13.86 -13.92
CA LEU A 134 3.47 14.16 -13.63
C LEU A 134 4.28 12.89 -13.35
N THR A 135 3.79 12.04 -12.45
CA THR A 135 4.50 10.80 -12.09
C THR A 135 4.54 9.79 -13.25
N ALA A 136 3.50 9.72 -14.08
CA ALA A 136 3.49 8.90 -15.28
C ALA A 136 4.55 9.38 -16.28
N VAL A 137 4.63 10.69 -16.54
CA VAL A 137 5.65 11.28 -17.43
C VAL A 137 7.06 10.99 -16.89
N LEU A 138 7.32 11.24 -15.60
CA LEU A 138 8.62 10.95 -15.00
C LEU A 138 9.01 9.47 -15.13
N ASN A 139 8.06 8.56 -14.92
CA ASN A 139 8.29 7.12 -15.05
C ASN A 139 8.54 6.69 -16.50
N ILE A 140 7.84 7.27 -17.49
CA ILE A 140 8.09 7.01 -18.92
C ILE A 140 9.52 7.42 -19.33
N PHE A 141 9.99 8.54 -18.78
CA PHE A 141 11.37 8.98 -19.01
C PHE A 141 12.42 8.25 -18.17
N GLY A 142 12.01 7.28 -17.34
CA GLY A 142 12.90 6.51 -16.46
C GLY A 142 13.53 7.37 -15.35
N ILE A 143 12.88 8.47 -14.96
CA ILE A 143 13.33 9.34 -13.88
C ILE A 143 12.86 8.72 -12.56
N THR A 144 13.71 7.90 -11.96
CA THR A 144 13.47 7.27 -10.66
C THR A 144 14.26 7.99 -9.56
N ARG A 145 13.77 7.92 -8.33
CA ARG A 145 14.48 8.48 -7.17
C ARG A 145 15.70 7.63 -6.83
N SER A 146 16.75 8.27 -6.34
CA SER A 146 17.88 7.52 -5.77
C SER A 146 17.48 6.96 -4.39
N ASP A 147 18.10 5.84 -4.00
CA ASP A 147 17.83 5.17 -2.72
C ASP A 147 18.10 6.10 -1.53
N TRP A 148 19.10 6.97 -1.63
CA TRP A 148 19.44 7.93 -0.58
C TRP A 148 18.35 8.98 -0.39
N VAL A 149 17.81 9.51 -1.48
CA VAL A 149 16.66 10.47 -1.43
C VAL A 149 15.44 9.81 -0.81
N SER A 150 15.16 8.56 -1.17
CA SER A 150 14.04 7.81 -0.60
C SER A 150 14.19 7.62 0.92
N ARG A 151 15.39 7.27 1.40
CA ARG A 151 15.68 7.14 2.84
C ARG A 151 15.52 8.46 3.59
N PHE A 152 16.00 9.56 3.01
CA PHE A 152 15.84 10.89 3.60
C PHE A 152 14.37 11.29 3.71
N ILE A 153 13.57 11.07 2.66
CA ILE A 153 12.12 11.34 2.66
C ILE A 153 11.42 10.54 3.75
N VAL A 154 11.72 9.25 3.88
CA VAL A 154 11.12 8.40 4.92
C VAL A 154 11.48 8.90 6.33
N ALA A 155 12.74 9.21 6.58
CA ALA A 155 13.18 9.76 7.87
C ALA A 155 12.48 11.10 8.18
N PHE A 156 12.35 11.97 7.18
CA PHE A 156 11.64 13.23 7.30
C PHE A 156 10.15 13.03 7.60
N VAL A 157 9.47 12.12 6.89
CA VAL A 157 8.05 11.80 7.14
C VAL A 157 7.85 11.27 8.55
N ILE A 158 8.70 10.36 9.01
CA ILE A 158 8.63 9.82 10.38
C ILE A 158 8.82 10.94 11.41
N ALA A 159 9.80 11.84 11.20
CA ALA A 159 10.04 12.97 12.09
C ALA A 159 8.83 13.93 12.14
N VAL A 160 8.21 14.21 10.98
CA VAL A 160 7.00 15.03 10.91
C VAL A 160 5.83 14.35 11.62
N LEU A 161 5.62 13.04 11.43
CA LEU A 161 4.55 12.31 12.12
C LEU A 161 4.76 12.27 13.65
N ALA A 162 5.99 12.10 14.10
CA ALA A 162 6.32 12.20 15.53
C ALA A 162 6.05 13.62 16.07
N PHE A 163 6.41 14.65 15.30
CA PHE A 163 6.11 16.03 15.64
C PHE A 163 4.60 16.30 15.71
N VAL A 164 3.81 15.78 14.76
CA VAL A 164 2.33 15.85 14.79
C VAL A 164 1.78 15.25 16.08
N ALA A 165 2.27 14.07 16.48
CA ALA A 165 1.82 13.42 17.70
C ALA A 165 2.13 14.27 18.94
N VAL A 166 3.34 14.82 19.03
CA VAL A 166 3.73 15.73 20.12
C VAL A 166 2.88 17.00 20.11
N ALA A 167 2.66 17.60 18.95
CA ALA A 167 1.83 18.80 18.80
C ALA A 167 0.37 18.51 19.25
N ALA A 168 -0.21 17.38 18.83
CA ALA A 168 -1.56 17.01 19.20
C ALA A 168 -1.73 16.80 20.72
N PHE A 169 -0.78 16.17 21.39
CA PHE A 169 -0.82 16.02 22.85
C PHE A 169 -0.62 17.33 23.61
N ASN A 170 0.14 18.29 23.07
CA ASN A 170 0.40 19.56 23.72
C ASN A 170 -0.64 20.65 23.43
N SER A 171 -1.50 20.44 22.44
CA SER A 171 -2.48 21.47 22.00
C SER A 171 -3.63 21.72 22.96
N GLY A 172 -3.77 20.95 24.03
CA GLY A 172 -4.67 21.25 25.16
C GLY A 172 -6.16 21.35 24.79
N HIS A 173 -6.62 20.80 23.69
CA HIS A 173 -8.04 20.80 23.34
C HIS A 173 -8.77 19.82 24.26
N PRO A 174 -9.81 20.28 25.00
CA PRO A 174 -10.60 19.36 25.78
C PRO A 174 -11.32 18.40 24.84
N PRO A 175 -11.28 17.08 25.12
CA PRO A 175 -12.06 16.14 24.37
C PRO A 175 -13.55 16.51 24.48
N GLY A 176 -14.23 16.70 23.35
CA GLY A 176 -15.68 16.66 23.31
C GLY A 176 -16.45 17.98 23.28
N SER A 177 -15.88 19.10 22.86
CA SER A 177 -16.66 20.34 22.67
C SER A 177 -17.54 20.38 21.40
N VAL A 178 -17.43 19.37 20.54
CA VAL A 178 -18.27 19.29 19.34
C VAL A 178 -19.32 18.20 19.53
N LYS A 179 -20.56 18.61 19.82
CA LYS A 179 -21.74 17.76 19.68
C LYS A 179 -22.00 17.53 18.18
N LEU A 180 -21.19 16.72 17.55
CA LEU A 180 -21.46 16.20 16.21
C LEU A 180 -22.16 14.84 16.32
N ALA A 181 -22.77 14.42 15.20
CA ALA A 181 -23.55 13.21 15.07
C ALA A 181 -22.97 12.03 15.87
N THR A 182 -23.82 11.32 16.57
CA THR A 182 -23.46 10.11 17.30
C THR A 182 -22.88 9.10 16.31
N LEU A 183 -21.60 8.80 16.48
CA LEU A 183 -21.00 7.68 15.76
C LEU A 183 -21.64 6.36 16.22
N PRO A 184 -21.64 5.32 15.38
CA PRO A 184 -22.13 4.00 15.77
C PRO A 184 -21.46 3.53 17.07
N GLU A 185 -22.20 2.85 17.91
CA GLU A 185 -21.62 2.13 19.06
C GLU A 185 -20.59 1.12 18.53
N PRO A 186 -19.39 1.03 19.15
CA PRO A 186 -18.35 0.12 18.70
C PRO A 186 -18.85 -1.33 18.77
N GLY A 187 -19.17 -1.88 17.60
CA GLY A 187 -19.56 -3.27 17.43
C GLY A 187 -18.44 -4.06 16.73
N LEU A 188 -18.50 -5.40 16.83
CA LEU A 188 -17.50 -6.26 16.18
C LEU A 188 -17.36 -5.97 14.68
N ALA A 189 -18.47 -5.68 13.99
CA ALA A 189 -18.48 -5.34 12.57
C ALA A 189 -17.69 -4.05 12.29
N GLY A 190 -17.90 -3.00 13.07
CA GLY A 190 -17.15 -1.73 12.94
C GLY A 190 -15.66 -1.87 13.24
N ILE A 191 -15.30 -2.66 14.27
CA ILE A 191 -13.90 -2.97 14.59
C ILE A 191 -13.22 -3.68 13.41
N LEU A 192 -13.88 -4.65 12.78
CA LEU A 192 -13.32 -5.39 11.65
C LEU A 192 -13.24 -4.53 10.39
N GLU A 193 -14.25 -3.68 10.12
CA GLU A 193 -14.21 -2.72 9.01
C GLU A 193 -13.08 -1.71 9.20
N SER A 194 -12.95 -1.13 10.39
CA SER A 194 -11.84 -0.23 10.75
C SER A 194 -10.49 -0.93 10.56
N ALA A 195 -10.34 -2.19 11.02
CA ALA A 195 -9.12 -2.97 10.84
C ALA A 195 -8.81 -3.22 9.35
N ALA A 196 -9.83 -3.47 8.52
CA ALA A 196 -9.67 -3.64 7.08
C ALA A 196 -9.16 -2.35 6.40
N LEU A 197 -9.71 -1.19 6.78
CA LEU A 197 -9.26 0.11 6.27
C LEU A 197 -7.83 0.43 6.74
N LEU A 198 -7.52 0.20 8.03
CA LEU A 198 -6.19 0.40 8.60
C LEU A 198 -5.14 -0.56 8.02
N TYR A 199 -5.54 -1.76 7.58
CA TYR A 199 -4.65 -2.69 6.90
C TYR A 199 -4.00 -2.08 5.65
N PHE A 200 -4.70 -1.16 4.96
CA PHE A 200 -4.14 -0.42 3.83
C PHE A 200 -2.81 0.28 4.17
N ALA A 201 -2.72 0.86 5.37
CA ALA A 201 -1.50 1.55 5.81
C ALA A 201 -0.31 0.60 6.03
N PHE A 202 -0.55 -0.71 6.19
CA PHE A 202 0.49 -1.72 6.34
C PHE A 202 0.90 -2.40 5.03
N ILE A 203 0.20 -2.25 3.91
CA ILE A 203 0.42 -3.03 2.66
C ILE A 203 1.88 -3.02 2.18
N GLY A 204 2.67 -2.00 2.52
CA GLY A 204 4.10 -1.92 2.21
C GLY A 204 4.96 -3.08 2.77
N TYR A 205 4.48 -3.84 3.76
CA TYR A 205 5.19 -5.01 4.30
C TYR A 205 5.54 -6.05 3.23
N GLY A 206 4.73 -6.13 2.18
CA GLY A 206 4.95 -7.05 1.07
C GLY A 206 6.28 -6.81 0.35
N TYR A 207 6.70 -5.55 0.22
CA TYR A 207 8.01 -5.22 -0.34
C TYR A 207 9.15 -5.79 0.53
N LEU A 208 9.10 -5.57 1.86
CA LEU A 208 10.09 -6.13 2.78
C LEU A 208 10.14 -7.65 2.70
N ALA A 209 8.99 -8.31 2.69
CA ALA A 209 8.88 -9.76 2.64
C ALA A 209 9.49 -10.35 1.35
N SER A 210 9.47 -9.59 0.25
CA SER A 210 10.03 -10.00 -1.05
C SER A 210 11.50 -9.64 -1.26
N LEU A 211 12.13 -8.91 -0.33
CA LEU A 211 13.56 -8.53 -0.43
C LEU A 211 14.55 -9.68 -0.30
N GLY A 212 14.09 -10.93 -0.16
CA GLY A 212 14.93 -12.11 0.05
C GLY A 212 16.20 -12.18 -0.79
N PRO A 213 16.14 -12.02 -2.11
CA PRO A 213 17.31 -12.08 -2.98
C PRO A 213 18.36 -10.99 -2.73
N HIS A 214 17.96 -9.86 -2.16
CA HIS A 214 18.80 -8.69 -1.93
C HIS A 214 19.33 -8.60 -0.48
N VAL A 215 18.94 -9.52 0.40
CA VAL A 215 19.30 -9.51 1.82
C VAL A 215 20.35 -10.56 2.12
N ARG A 216 21.36 -10.18 2.89
CA ARG A 216 22.36 -11.11 3.42
C ARG A 216 21.69 -12.12 4.35
N SER A 217 21.89 -13.42 4.12
CA SER A 217 21.25 -14.49 4.92
C SER A 217 19.74 -14.29 5.09
N PRO A 218 18.95 -14.28 3.99
CA PRO A 218 17.53 -13.90 4.04
C PRO A 218 16.71 -14.75 5.00
N ALA A 219 17.09 -16.02 5.15
CA ALA A 219 16.46 -16.95 6.06
C ALA A 219 16.53 -16.57 7.55
N ARG A 220 17.49 -15.72 7.93
CA ARG A 220 17.67 -15.23 9.29
C ARG A 220 17.16 -13.79 9.42
N ASN A 221 17.51 -12.95 8.46
CA ASN A 221 17.31 -11.50 8.58
C ASN A 221 15.87 -11.08 8.28
N ILE A 222 15.17 -11.68 7.31
CA ILE A 222 13.79 -11.29 6.99
C ILE A 222 12.80 -11.67 8.09
N PRO A 223 12.85 -12.90 8.68
CA PRO A 223 11.99 -13.25 9.80
C PRO A 223 12.15 -12.39 11.05
N LEU A 224 13.29 -11.71 11.20
CA LEU A 224 13.52 -10.73 12.27
C LEU A 224 13.12 -9.31 11.85
N ALA A 225 13.45 -8.93 10.62
CA ALA A 225 13.17 -7.59 10.10
C ALA A 225 11.67 -7.32 9.92
N LEU A 226 10.90 -8.34 9.48
CA LEU A 226 9.46 -8.18 9.23
C LEU A 226 8.67 -7.83 10.51
N PRO A 227 8.73 -8.61 11.60
CA PRO A 227 8.03 -8.25 12.82
C PRO A 227 8.59 -6.97 13.46
N ALA A 228 9.91 -6.72 13.38
CA ALA A 228 10.51 -5.50 13.90
C ALA A 228 9.99 -4.25 13.17
N ALA A 229 9.95 -4.26 11.83
CA ALA A 229 9.42 -3.16 11.06
C ALA A 229 7.93 -2.93 11.34
N LEU A 230 7.13 -4.00 11.39
CA LEU A 230 5.70 -3.91 11.70
C LEU A 230 5.46 -3.40 13.12
N ALA A 231 6.25 -3.81 14.11
CA ALA A 231 6.13 -3.34 15.48
C ALA A 231 6.44 -1.84 15.61
N VAL A 232 7.52 -1.37 14.97
CA VAL A 232 7.88 0.06 14.94
C VAL A 232 6.79 0.89 14.27
N VAL A 233 6.27 0.43 13.12
CA VAL A 233 5.21 1.15 12.40
C VAL A 233 3.90 1.11 13.17
N LEU A 234 3.53 -0.02 13.80
CA LEU A 234 2.37 -0.12 14.66
C LEU A 234 2.46 0.87 15.83
N GLY A 235 3.62 0.96 16.49
CA GLY A 235 3.87 1.94 17.55
C GLY A 235 3.68 3.38 17.05
N LEU A 236 4.22 3.71 15.88
CA LEU A 236 4.06 5.02 15.26
C LEU A 236 2.58 5.31 14.94
N TYR A 237 1.86 4.34 14.35
CA TYR A 237 0.46 4.52 13.97
C TYR A 237 -0.47 4.59 15.19
N LEU A 238 -0.17 3.84 16.26
CA LEU A 238 -0.85 3.98 17.54
C LEU A 238 -0.61 5.38 18.12
N LEU A 239 0.64 5.84 18.15
CA LEU A 239 0.99 7.15 18.67
C LEU A 239 0.26 8.26 17.90
N VAL A 240 0.36 8.27 16.57
CA VAL A 240 -0.30 9.29 15.72
C VAL A 240 -1.82 9.18 15.79
N GLY A 241 -2.38 7.98 15.67
CA GLY A 241 -3.83 7.77 15.69
C GLY A 241 -4.45 8.19 17.02
N GLN A 242 -3.85 7.79 18.15
CA GLN A 242 -4.35 8.17 19.48
C GLN A 242 -4.19 9.68 19.75
N SER A 243 -3.10 10.28 19.29
CA SER A 243 -2.90 11.73 19.45
C SER A 243 -3.93 12.54 18.64
N LEU A 244 -4.22 12.14 17.40
CA LEU A 244 -5.26 12.76 16.58
C LEU A 244 -6.66 12.56 17.18
N LEU A 245 -6.95 11.36 17.67
CA LEU A 245 -8.21 11.06 18.34
C LEU A 245 -8.40 11.90 19.62
N SER A 246 -7.33 12.07 20.40
CA SER A 246 -7.32 12.91 21.59
C SER A 246 -7.52 14.41 21.26
N TYR A 247 -6.94 14.86 20.13
CA TYR A 247 -7.01 16.25 19.69
C TYR A 247 -8.38 16.64 19.12
N PHE A 248 -8.92 15.82 18.19
CA PHE A 248 -10.19 16.13 17.51
C PHE A 248 -11.42 15.57 18.23
N GLY A 249 -11.28 14.46 18.96
CA GLY A 249 -12.39 13.59 19.31
C GLY A 249 -12.86 12.77 18.10
N ALA A 250 -13.58 11.67 18.35
CA ALA A 250 -13.94 10.73 17.30
C ALA A 250 -14.84 11.33 16.19
N PRO A 251 -15.94 12.09 16.49
CA PRO A 251 -16.79 12.64 15.44
C PRO A 251 -16.10 13.66 14.54
N ALA A 252 -15.25 14.52 15.10
CA ALA A 252 -14.54 15.53 14.32
C ALA A 252 -13.42 14.90 13.49
N LEU A 253 -12.70 13.92 14.05
CA LEU A 253 -11.66 13.18 13.31
C LEU A 253 -12.26 12.42 12.11
N ALA A 254 -13.43 11.80 12.28
CA ALA A 254 -14.11 11.08 11.21
C ALA A 254 -14.49 11.99 10.01
N ALA A 255 -14.75 13.27 10.28
CA ALA A 255 -15.11 14.26 9.25
C ALA A 255 -13.90 15.01 8.67
N GLU A 256 -12.70 14.84 9.25
CA GLU A 256 -11.52 15.61 8.89
C GLU A 256 -10.84 15.05 7.64
N ALA A 257 -10.66 15.87 6.62
CA ALA A 257 -10.05 15.46 5.36
C ALA A 257 -8.50 15.43 5.41
N ALA A 258 -7.89 16.27 6.24
CA ALA A 258 -6.44 16.39 6.38
C ALA A 258 -6.02 16.42 7.87
N PRO A 259 -6.22 15.32 8.62
CA PRO A 259 -6.15 15.30 10.09
C PRO A 259 -4.79 15.69 10.66
N VAL A 260 -3.73 15.47 9.91
CA VAL A 260 -2.36 15.72 10.36
C VAL A 260 -2.03 17.24 10.41
N LEU A 261 -2.79 18.08 9.69
CA LEU A 261 -2.56 19.53 9.65
C LEU A 261 -3.07 20.26 10.90
N GLY A 262 -4.22 19.86 11.45
CA GLY A 262 -4.89 20.56 12.53
C GLY A 262 -3.99 20.84 13.76
N PRO A 263 -3.42 19.81 14.40
CA PRO A 263 -2.59 19.99 15.58
C PRO A 263 -1.37 20.87 15.33
N VAL A 264 -0.74 20.73 14.17
CA VAL A 264 0.50 21.41 13.84
C VAL A 264 0.28 22.88 13.54
N SER A 265 -0.83 23.24 12.88
CA SER A 265 -1.17 24.62 12.58
C SER A 265 -1.34 25.46 13.85
N GLN A 266 -1.84 24.86 14.93
CA GLN A 266 -2.01 25.55 16.21
C GLN A 266 -0.68 25.75 16.96
N VAL A 267 0.20 24.77 16.95
CA VAL A 267 1.47 24.81 17.73
C VAL A 267 2.56 25.60 17.01
N SER A 268 2.68 25.44 15.69
CA SER A 268 3.83 25.91 14.91
C SER A 268 3.44 26.82 13.74
N GLY A 269 2.17 27.16 13.61
CA GLY A 269 1.67 28.06 12.56
C GLY A 269 2.07 27.60 11.15
N SER A 270 2.53 28.55 10.32
CA SER A 270 2.86 28.30 8.90
C SER A 270 4.07 27.41 8.69
N ILE A 271 5.07 27.42 9.60
CA ILE A 271 6.29 26.62 9.46
C ILE A 271 5.97 25.12 9.62
N GLY A 272 5.24 24.77 10.67
CA GLY A 272 4.84 23.39 10.91
C GLY A 272 3.89 22.87 9.84
N THR A 273 2.91 23.69 9.44
CA THR A 273 2.00 23.36 8.32
C THR A 273 2.78 23.10 7.04
N GLY A 274 3.77 23.95 6.70
CA GLY A 274 4.65 23.75 5.55
C GLY A 274 5.42 22.44 5.61
N ALA A 275 5.95 22.04 6.78
CA ALA A 275 6.66 20.78 6.96
C ALA A 275 5.75 19.57 6.70
N VAL A 276 4.49 19.60 7.20
CA VAL A 276 3.50 18.55 6.95
C VAL A 276 3.14 18.47 5.46
N LEU A 277 2.93 19.60 4.80
CA LEU A 277 2.61 19.63 3.36
C LEU A 277 3.75 19.06 2.52
N ILE A 278 5.00 19.41 2.84
CA ILE A 278 6.20 18.87 2.16
C ILE A 278 6.30 17.35 2.40
N ALA A 279 6.05 16.88 3.63
CA ALA A 279 6.07 15.47 3.96
C ALA A 279 4.98 14.69 3.21
N ALA A 280 3.75 15.20 3.18
CA ALA A 280 2.64 14.60 2.44
C ALA A 280 2.91 14.57 0.93
N ALA A 281 3.43 15.67 0.37
CA ALA A 281 3.80 15.75 -1.04
C ALA A 281 4.92 14.77 -1.40
N ALA A 282 5.98 14.71 -0.60
CA ALA A 282 7.10 13.82 -0.82
C ALA A 282 6.71 12.34 -0.71
N ALA A 283 5.92 11.99 0.32
CA ALA A 283 5.40 10.64 0.52
C ALA A 283 4.45 10.26 -0.63
N GLY A 284 3.46 11.10 -0.94
CA GLY A 284 2.44 10.83 -1.94
C GLY A 284 3.02 10.67 -3.35
N LEU A 285 3.86 11.60 -3.81
CA LEU A 285 4.54 11.49 -5.12
C LEU A 285 5.45 10.28 -5.19
N GLY A 286 6.12 9.93 -4.08
CA GLY A 286 6.96 8.74 -4.00
C GLY A 286 6.20 7.45 -4.16
N VAL A 287 5.11 7.31 -3.41
CA VAL A 287 4.22 6.16 -3.45
C VAL A 287 3.56 6.06 -4.83
N LEU A 288 3.02 7.16 -5.35
CA LEU A 288 2.34 7.20 -6.65
C LEU A 288 3.28 6.77 -7.80
N SER A 289 4.53 7.27 -7.81
CA SER A 289 5.54 6.86 -8.80
C SER A 289 5.87 5.37 -8.71
N ALA A 290 6.07 4.85 -7.49
CA ALA A 290 6.39 3.44 -7.27
C ALA A 290 5.23 2.51 -7.66
N LEU A 291 4.00 2.86 -7.32
CA LEU A 291 2.80 2.11 -7.66
C LEU A 291 2.57 2.05 -9.17
N ASN A 292 2.74 3.19 -9.86
CA ASN A 292 2.58 3.29 -11.32
C ASN A 292 3.61 2.42 -12.07
N ALA A 293 4.87 2.47 -11.65
CA ALA A 293 5.93 1.62 -12.20
C ALA A 293 5.67 0.12 -11.92
N GLY A 294 5.18 -0.22 -10.72
CA GLY A 294 4.80 -1.58 -10.34
C GLY A 294 3.67 -2.13 -11.19
N CYS A 295 2.60 -1.35 -11.40
CA CYS A 295 1.49 -1.73 -12.30
C CYS A 295 1.99 -2.06 -13.71
N ALA A 296 2.88 -1.23 -14.26
CA ALA A 296 3.40 -1.43 -15.61
C ALA A 296 4.21 -2.73 -15.73
N ARG A 297 5.01 -3.07 -14.72
CA ARG A 297 5.78 -4.34 -14.70
C ARG A 297 4.88 -5.56 -14.63
N VAL A 298 3.86 -5.54 -13.76
CA VAL A 298 2.91 -6.67 -13.66
C VAL A 298 2.08 -6.80 -14.93
N ALA A 299 1.60 -5.70 -15.51
CA ALA A 299 0.89 -5.71 -16.78
C ALA A 299 1.75 -6.28 -17.91
N SER A 300 3.05 -5.94 -17.94
CA SER A 300 4.02 -6.53 -18.89
C SER A 300 4.16 -8.03 -18.66
N ALA A 301 4.40 -8.48 -17.43
CA ALA A 301 4.53 -9.91 -17.12
C ALA A 301 3.27 -10.70 -17.50
N MET A 302 2.07 -10.17 -17.26
CA MET A 302 0.82 -10.79 -17.68
C MET A 302 0.63 -10.78 -19.21
N SER A 303 1.17 -9.77 -19.90
CA SER A 303 1.18 -9.70 -21.38
C SER A 303 2.11 -10.73 -21.99
N ASP A 304 3.30 -10.93 -21.43
CA ASP A 304 4.28 -11.94 -21.88
C ASP A 304 3.70 -13.36 -21.78
N GLU A 305 2.83 -13.58 -20.79
CA GLU A 305 2.10 -14.82 -20.59
C GLU A 305 0.82 -14.93 -21.45
N GLY A 306 0.52 -13.91 -22.26
CA GLY A 306 -0.64 -13.86 -23.16
C GLY A 306 -1.99 -13.68 -22.48
N GLU A 307 -1.99 -13.13 -21.25
CA GLU A 307 -3.20 -12.86 -20.46
C GLU A 307 -3.70 -11.42 -20.65
N LEU A 308 -2.83 -10.53 -21.14
CA LEU A 308 -3.13 -9.14 -21.51
C LEU A 308 -2.64 -8.85 -22.94
N PRO A 309 -3.10 -7.75 -23.58
CA PRO A 309 -2.64 -7.33 -24.90
C PRO A 309 -1.11 -7.20 -24.99
N SER A 310 -0.53 -7.64 -26.10
CA SER A 310 0.93 -7.62 -26.31
C SER A 310 1.56 -6.21 -26.29
N VAL A 311 0.75 -5.16 -26.39
CA VAL A 311 1.22 -3.77 -26.26
C VAL A 311 1.83 -3.49 -24.86
N PHE A 312 1.37 -4.16 -23.81
CA PHE A 312 1.88 -3.98 -22.47
C PHE A 312 3.27 -4.61 -22.26
N GLY A 313 3.65 -5.60 -23.05
CA GLY A 313 5.00 -6.17 -23.06
C GLY A 313 6.04 -5.31 -23.78
N ARG A 314 5.59 -4.30 -24.57
CA ARG A 314 6.52 -3.44 -25.33
C ARG A 314 7.26 -2.47 -24.41
N THR A 315 8.58 -2.50 -24.52
CA THR A 315 9.46 -1.53 -23.87
C THR A 315 9.82 -0.38 -24.80
N ARG A 316 10.18 0.75 -24.26
CA ARG A 316 10.75 1.89 -24.95
C ARG A 316 12.06 2.28 -24.27
N ALA A 317 13.06 2.59 -25.06
CA ALA A 317 14.27 3.18 -24.52
C ALA A 317 13.93 4.50 -23.82
N ALA A 318 14.30 4.59 -22.54
CA ALA A 318 14.21 5.81 -21.76
C ALA A 318 15.29 6.81 -22.18
N LEU A 319 15.47 7.88 -21.44
CA LEU A 319 16.56 8.82 -21.66
C LEU A 319 17.93 8.09 -21.60
N LYS A 320 18.91 8.56 -22.38
CA LYS A 320 20.25 7.96 -22.47
C LYS A 320 20.83 7.63 -21.09
N GLY A 321 21.20 6.37 -20.88
CA GLY A 321 21.70 5.87 -19.61
C GLY A 321 20.62 5.45 -18.59
N ARG A 322 19.34 5.44 -18.94
CA ARG A 322 18.22 4.99 -18.13
C ARG A 322 17.70 3.63 -18.57
N PRO A 323 17.10 2.84 -17.66
CA PRO A 323 16.51 1.56 -18.00
C PRO A 323 15.31 1.71 -18.96
N GLU A 324 15.04 0.69 -19.76
CA GLU A 324 13.86 0.62 -20.59
C GLU A 324 12.58 0.66 -19.75
N THR A 325 11.53 1.27 -20.26
CA THR A 325 10.25 1.45 -19.55
C THR A 325 9.08 0.84 -20.30
N HIS A 326 8.15 0.28 -19.56
CA HIS A 326 6.88 -0.26 -20.07
C HIS A 326 5.84 0.87 -20.24
N TRP A 327 6.09 1.77 -21.19
CA TRP A 327 5.31 3.01 -21.36
C TRP A 327 3.80 2.78 -21.50
N ALA A 328 3.37 1.71 -22.19
CA ALA A 328 1.96 1.41 -22.39
C ALA A 328 1.25 1.04 -21.07
N GLY A 329 1.92 0.28 -20.20
CA GLY A 329 1.42 -0.04 -18.87
C GLY A 329 1.33 1.19 -17.97
N ILE A 330 2.33 2.08 -18.04
CA ILE A 330 2.34 3.35 -17.27
C ILE A 330 1.19 4.25 -17.73
N THR A 331 1.00 4.45 -19.03
CA THR A 331 -0.06 5.33 -19.55
C THR A 331 -1.47 4.78 -19.31
N ALA A 332 -1.68 3.48 -19.52
CA ALA A 332 -2.96 2.85 -19.26
C ALA A 332 -3.29 2.87 -17.74
N GLY A 333 -2.32 2.56 -16.89
CA GLY A 333 -2.48 2.65 -15.44
C GLY A 333 -2.83 4.07 -15.00
N ALA A 334 -2.11 5.08 -15.50
CA ALA A 334 -2.41 6.48 -15.20
C ALA A 334 -3.82 6.89 -15.66
N ALA A 335 -4.25 6.47 -16.86
CA ALA A 335 -5.60 6.75 -17.35
C ALA A 335 -6.68 6.15 -16.44
N VAL A 336 -6.52 4.89 -16.01
CA VAL A 336 -7.44 4.25 -15.06
C VAL A 336 -7.46 5.01 -13.73
N VAL A 337 -6.29 5.40 -13.19
CA VAL A 337 -6.20 6.17 -11.94
C VAL A 337 -6.91 7.51 -12.05
N VAL A 338 -6.77 8.23 -13.17
CA VAL A 338 -7.50 9.50 -13.42
C VAL A 338 -9.02 9.27 -13.39
N VAL A 339 -9.51 8.21 -14.03
CA VAL A 339 -10.94 7.85 -14.00
C VAL A 339 -11.39 7.53 -12.56
N LEU A 340 -10.60 6.77 -11.81
CA LEU A 340 -10.94 6.42 -10.42
C LEU A 340 -11.00 7.68 -9.53
N VAL A 341 -10.04 8.59 -9.66
CA VAL A 341 -9.98 9.86 -8.91
C VAL A 341 -11.19 10.75 -9.21
N ALA A 342 -11.64 10.78 -10.48
CA ALA A 342 -12.79 11.58 -10.89
C ALA A 342 -14.15 10.97 -10.50
N ALA A 343 -14.22 9.62 -10.42
CA ALA A 343 -15.49 8.90 -10.28
C ALA A 343 -15.85 8.57 -8.82
N PHE A 344 -14.85 8.46 -7.91
CA PHE A 344 -15.09 7.93 -6.57
C PHE A 344 -14.49 8.80 -5.46
N PRO A 345 -15.18 8.92 -4.31
CA PRO A 345 -14.65 9.63 -3.15
C PRO A 345 -13.48 8.87 -2.50
N PRO A 346 -12.59 9.58 -1.75
CA PRO A 346 -11.39 9.00 -1.14
C PRO A 346 -11.65 7.77 -0.27
N GLY A 347 -12.72 7.79 0.55
CA GLY A 347 -13.08 6.67 1.44
C GLY A 347 -13.44 5.39 0.68
N THR A 348 -14.19 5.50 -0.43
CA THR A 348 -14.50 4.35 -1.29
C THR A 348 -13.24 3.78 -1.93
N LEU A 349 -12.35 4.63 -2.46
CA LEU A 349 -11.09 4.19 -3.05
C LEU A 349 -10.16 3.54 -2.03
N LEU A 350 -10.11 4.06 -0.80
CA LEU A 350 -9.39 3.45 0.30
C LEU A 350 -9.92 2.04 0.60
N GLY A 351 -11.23 1.88 0.69
CA GLY A 351 -11.87 0.57 0.87
C GLY A 351 -11.55 -0.39 -0.27
N VAL A 352 -11.65 0.06 -1.52
CA VAL A 352 -11.32 -0.77 -2.71
C VAL A 352 -9.85 -1.17 -2.72
N ALA A 353 -8.94 -0.27 -2.37
CA ALA A 353 -7.51 -0.57 -2.27
C ALA A 353 -7.22 -1.59 -1.17
N ALA A 354 -7.87 -1.46 0.01
CA ALA A 354 -7.79 -2.40 1.11
C ALA A 354 -8.36 -3.77 0.71
N PHE A 355 -9.54 -3.82 0.08
CA PHE A 355 -10.19 -5.03 -0.40
C PHE A 355 -9.27 -5.84 -1.30
N PHE A 356 -8.74 -5.23 -2.36
CA PHE A 356 -7.84 -5.92 -3.28
C PHE A 356 -6.49 -6.26 -2.65
N GLY A 357 -5.97 -5.42 -1.75
CA GLY A 357 -4.77 -5.72 -0.97
C GLY A 357 -4.93 -6.97 -0.11
N LEU A 358 -6.08 -7.11 0.56
CA LEU A 358 -6.45 -8.29 1.36
C LEU A 358 -6.64 -9.53 0.48
N LEU A 359 -7.32 -9.40 -0.65
CA LEU A 359 -7.47 -10.52 -1.60
C LEU A 359 -6.12 -11.00 -2.16
N TYR A 360 -5.23 -10.09 -2.51
CA TYR A 360 -3.86 -10.43 -2.93
C TYR A 360 -3.10 -11.16 -1.82
N ALA A 361 -3.20 -10.67 -0.59
CA ALA A 361 -2.59 -11.31 0.57
C ALA A 361 -3.16 -12.72 0.82
N GLY A 362 -4.48 -12.89 0.67
CA GLY A 362 -5.14 -14.20 0.75
C GLY A 362 -4.67 -15.14 -0.36
N ALA A 363 -4.57 -14.68 -1.60
CA ALA A 363 -4.08 -15.47 -2.73
C ALA A 363 -2.63 -15.93 -2.53
N THR A 364 -1.77 -15.05 -2.00
CA THR A 364 -0.38 -15.41 -1.67
C THR A 364 -0.31 -16.38 -0.49
N ALA A 365 -1.22 -16.28 0.49
CA ALA A 365 -1.31 -17.23 1.59
C ALA A 365 -1.72 -18.64 1.13
N VAL A 366 -2.66 -18.74 0.18
CA VAL A 366 -3.02 -20.02 -0.47
C VAL A 366 -1.82 -20.60 -1.22
N THR A 367 -1.11 -19.75 -1.98
CA THR A 367 0.11 -20.17 -2.71
C THR A 367 1.18 -20.67 -1.74
N ALA A 368 1.42 -19.95 -0.64
CA ALA A 368 2.38 -20.35 0.40
C ALA A 368 1.96 -21.64 1.10
N PHE A 369 0.66 -21.86 1.32
CA PHE A 369 0.15 -23.08 1.92
C PHE A 369 0.45 -24.32 1.08
N SER A 370 0.55 -24.19 -0.24
CA SER A 370 0.85 -25.27 -1.19
C SER A 370 2.33 -25.65 -1.24
N LEU A 371 3.24 -24.87 -0.63
CA LEU A 371 4.66 -25.18 -0.55
C LEU A 371 4.94 -26.42 0.31
N ARG A 372 5.75 -27.34 -0.23
CA ARG A 372 6.15 -28.58 0.46
C ARG A 372 7.28 -28.37 1.45
N SER A 373 8.28 -27.56 1.07
CA SER A 373 9.44 -27.24 1.92
C SER A 373 9.11 -26.11 2.89
N ARG A 374 9.33 -26.32 4.19
CA ARG A 374 8.99 -25.36 5.23
C ARG A 374 10.10 -25.25 6.26
N ARG A 375 10.18 -24.08 6.85
CA ARG A 375 11.07 -23.81 7.97
C ARG A 375 10.26 -23.74 9.27
N TRP A 376 10.87 -23.99 10.42
CA TRP A 376 10.21 -24.02 11.72
C TRP A 376 9.49 -22.70 12.08
N TYR A 377 10.03 -21.53 11.61
CA TYR A 377 9.48 -20.20 11.86
C TYR A 377 8.39 -19.77 10.85
N THR A 378 8.00 -20.66 9.95
CA THR A 378 6.93 -20.41 8.97
C THR A 378 5.90 -21.55 8.99
N PRO A 379 5.22 -21.78 10.14
CA PRO A 379 4.24 -22.86 10.27
C PRO A 379 3.00 -22.59 9.41
N ARG A 380 2.30 -23.68 9.04
CA ARG A 380 1.05 -23.61 8.25
C ARG A 380 -0.04 -22.76 8.91
N VAL A 381 -0.04 -22.71 10.24
CA VAL A 381 -1.01 -21.92 11.02
C VAL A 381 -0.93 -20.44 10.65
N LEU A 382 0.25 -19.87 10.39
CA LEU A 382 0.38 -18.48 9.97
C LEU A 382 -0.22 -18.24 8.57
N ASN A 383 -0.08 -19.18 7.63
CA ASN A 383 -0.72 -19.06 6.32
C ASN A 383 -2.25 -19.13 6.44
N LEU A 384 -2.77 -20.02 7.29
CA LEU A 384 -4.21 -20.10 7.55
C LEU A 384 -4.74 -18.84 8.25
N LEU A 385 -4.02 -18.34 9.23
CA LEU A 385 -4.36 -17.09 9.92
C LEU A 385 -4.32 -15.90 8.97
N GLY A 386 -3.32 -15.82 8.09
CA GLY A 386 -3.24 -14.80 7.04
C GLY A 386 -4.40 -14.90 6.05
N LEU A 387 -4.75 -16.10 5.59
CA LEU A 387 -5.89 -16.31 4.69
C LEU A 387 -7.21 -15.97 5.37
N ALA A 388 -7.47 -16.55 6.55
CA ALA A 388 -8.71 -16.33 7.28
C ALA A 388 -8.88 -14.84 7.68
N GLY A 389 -7.79 -14.22 8.20
CA GLY A 389 -7.78 -12.80 8.54
C GLY A 389 -8.01 -11.91 7.33
N ALA A 390 -7.34 -12.18 6.21
CA ALA A 390 -7.51 -11.41 4.99
C ALA A 390 -8.96 -11.51 4.45
N LEU A 391 -9.54 -12.71 4.43
CA LEU A 391 -10.93 -12.90 3.99
C LEU A 391 -11.92 -12.26 4.96
N LEU A 392 -11.73 -12.44 6.26
CA LEU A 392 -12.60 -11.83 7.28
C LEU A 392 -12.61 -10.30 7.14
N LEU A 393 -11.44 -9.68 7.04
CA LEU A 393 -11.33 -8.24 6.87
C LEU A 393 -11.86 -7.75 5.50
N ALA A 394 -11.63 -8.50 4.43
CA ALA A 394 -12.17 -8.13 3.11
C ALA A 394 -13.71 -8.15 3.09
N LEU A 395 -14.32 -9.13 3.77
CA LEU A 395 -15.78 -9.28 3.84
C LEU A 395 -16.43 -8.33 4.87
N SER A 396 -15.67 -7.71 5.75
CA SER A 396 -16.21 -6.70 6.70
C SER A 396 -16.29 -5.31 6.10
N LEU A 397 -15.73 -5.07 4.90
CA LEU A 397 -15.85 -3.79 4.21
C LEU A 397 -17.27 -3.51 3.72
N PRO A 398 -17.65 -2.24 3.49
CA PRO A 398 -18.98 -1.87 3.01
C PRO A 398 -19.40 -2.61 1.75
N LEU A 399 -20.67 -2.95 1.62
CA LEU A 399 -21.22 -3.69 0.48
C LEU A 399 -20.91 -3.01 -0.87
N LEU A 400 -20.88 -1.68 -0.89
CA LEU A 400 -20.48 -0.92 -2.10
C LEU A 400 -19.05 -1.26 -2.53
N VAL A 401 -18.11 -1.33 -1.57
CA VAL A 401 -16.71 -1.66 -1.83
C VAL A 401 -16.58 -3.08 -2.34
N ILE A 402 -17.25 -4.02 -1.68
CA ILE A 402 -17.25 -5.44 -2.08
C ILE A 402 -17.85 -5.60 -3.48
N SER A 403 -18.97 -4.93 -3.78
CA SER A 403 -19.63 -5.01 -5.10
C SER A 403 -18.74 -4.44 -6.21
N LEU A 404 -18.09 -3.29 -6.00
CA LEU A 404 -17.12 -2.72 -6.93
C LEU A 404 -15.94 -3.66 -7.13
N GLY A 405 -15.46 -4.28 -6.07
CA GLY A 405 -14.38 -5.27 -6.12
C GLY A 405 -14.77 -6.50 -6.96
N LEU A 406 -15.95 -7.05 -6.73
CA LEU A 406 -16.47 -8.20 -7.51
C LEU A 406 -16.67 -7.84 -8.97
N MET A 407 -17.21 -6.65 -9.28
CA MET A 407 -17.34 -6.19 -10.67
C MET A 407 -15.97 -6.11 -11.37
N ALA A 408 -14.95 -5.59 -10.68
CA ALA A 408 -13.61 -5.52 -11.25
C ALA A 408 -12.98 -6.92 -11.46
N ILE A 409 -13.27 -7.91 -10.61
CA ILE A 409 -12.85 -9.30 -10.79
C ILE A 409 -13.55 -9.90 -12.03
N VAL A 410 -14.85 -9.67 -12.17
CA VAL A 410 -15.61 -10.13 -13.34
C VAL A 410 -15.08 -9.48 -14.63
N ALA A 411 -14.79 -8.18 -14.61
CA ALA A 411 -14.16 -7.48 -15.72
C ALA A 411 -12.81 -8.13 -16.10
N GLY A 412 -11.99 -8.49 -15.13
CA GLY A 412 -10.75 -9.24 -15.36
C GLY A 412 -10.99 -10.59 -16.04
N ALA A 413 -11.97 -11.34 -15.57
CA ALA A 413 -12.32 -12.63 -16.19
C ALA A 413 -12.75 -12.45 -17.65
N VAL A 414 -13.55 -11.42 -17.96
CA VAL A 414 -13.96 -11.10 -19.34
C VAL A 414 -12.73 -10.73 -20.19
N VAL A 415 -11.85 -9.86 -19.69
CA VAL A 415 -10.60 -9.50 -20.37
C VAL A 415 -9.79 -10.76 -20.70
N ARG A 416 -9.60 -11.65 -19.73
CA ARG A 416 -8.88 -12.91 -19.97
C ARG A 416 -9.52 -13.77 -21.05
N LEU A 417 -10.84 -13.92 -21.03
CA LEU A 417 -11.56 -14.74 -22.01
C LEU A 417 -11.46 -14.19 -23.43
N THR A 418 -11.49 -12.87 -23.59
CA THR A 418 -11.35 -12.21 -24.89
C THR A 418 -9.97 -12.41 -25.50
N PHE A 419 -8.90 -12.28 -24.69
CA PHE A 419 -7.53 -12.40 -25.21
C PHE A 419 -7.04 -13.84 -25.38
N ARG A 420 -7.55 -14.80 -24.59
CA ARG A 420 -7.25 -16.24 -24.81
C ARG A 420 -7.90 -16.83 -26.04
N ARG A 421 -9.07 -16.33 -26.49
CA ARG A 421 -9.74 -16.81 -27.69
C ARG A 421 -9.12 -16.34 -29.01
N GLY A 422 -8.25 -15.35 -28.93
CA GLY A 422 -7.53 -14.81 -30.10
C GLY A 422 -6.21 -15.53 -30.43
N ARG A 423 -5.91 -16.62 -29.74
CA ARG A 423 -4.80 -17.55 -30.03
C ARG A 423 -5.34 -18.94 -30.30
#